data_6358768f92025abe71696c4960a82fbd
#
_entry.id   6358768f92025abe71696c4960a82fbd
#
_cell.length_a   1.000
_cell.length_b   1.000
_cell.length_c   1.000
_cell.angle_alpha   90.00
_cell.angle_beta   90.00
_cell.angle_gamma   90.00
#
_symmetry.space_group_name_H-M   'P 1'
#
loop_
_entity.id
_entity.type
_entity.pdbx_description
1 polymer ?
#
loop_
_entity_poly.entity_id
_entity_poly.type
_entity_poly.pdbx_seq_one_letter_code
_entity_poly.pdbx_strand_id
1 'polypeptide(L)'
;AGASTVRDFVRFRGQGESVLQGLGLVVGLNGTGDGGDEIATIRPLAELLRRNEMPVSSLEELANANSVALVMVTCTIPRAGAQVDDTFDAKVSVLNSASSLRGGELYIAPLTDPRPGGAVYAFAQGSIVIEDEEVPTVGVVPRGVRMVRPIQTTPSIDGAFDLILDAWYAGWTSTSYIASQINDSYHLDTNPAAERIAKVIDDRTVRLTVPPEERETFAAFISEVMQTPINPRQFGLPAMVVANTRTGSIVVTGSGRLSP
;
A
#
# COMPACT_ATOMS: atom_id res chain seq x y z
N ALA A 1 -6.00 2.34 30.51
CA ALA A 1 -5.41 1.58 29.39
C ALA A 1 -6.54 0.73 28.82
N GLY A 2 -6.92 0.93 27.56
CA GLY A 2 -7.89 0.10 26.86
C GLY A 2 -7.39 -1.34 26.79
N ALA A 3 -8.29 -2.32 26.80
CA ALA A 3 -7.93 -3.71 26.58
C ALA A 3 -7.44 -3.86 25.13
N SER A 4 -6.28 -4.49 24.94
CA SER A 4 -5.80 -4.82 23.59
C SER A 4 -6.66 -5.95 23.01
N THR A 5 -6.85 -5.93 21.69
CA THR A 5 -7.68 -6.88 20.98
C THR A 5 -6.89 -7.53 19.84
N VAL A 6 -7.41 -8.59 19.25
CA VAL A 6 -6.76 -9.30 18.12
C VAL A 6 -6.34 -8.33 17.01
N ARG A 7 -7.18 -7.36 16.65
CA ARG A 7 -6.90 -6.38 15.57
C ARG A 7 -5.63 -5.55 15.78
N ASP A 8 -5.16 -5.42 17.02
CA ASP A 8 -3.99 -4.62 17.35
C ASP A 8 -2.67 -5.35 17.02
N PHE A 9 -2.75 -6.67 16.76
CA PHE A 9 -1.60 -7.55 16.57
C PHE A 9 -1.56 -8.25 15.22
N VAL A 10 -2.67 -8.23 14.47
CA VAL A 10 -2.80 -8.97 13.21
C VAL A 10 -3.30 -8.10 12.07
N ARG A 11 -3.06 -8.60 10.86
CA ARG A 11 -3.69 -8.13 9.62
C ARG A 11 -4.21 -9.32 8.82
N PHE A 12 -5.11 -9.09 7.89
CA PHE A 12 -5.51 -10.14 6.94
C PHE A 12 -4.38 -10.44 5.96
N ARG A 13 -4.28 -11.70 5.52
CA ARG A 13 -3.40 -12.05 4.40
C ARG A 13 -3.81 -11.26 3.16
N GLY A 14 -2.83 -10.65 2.48
CA GLY A 14 -3.08 -9.76 1.36
C GLY A 14 -3.39 -8.31 1.74
N GLN A 15 -3.63 -8.02 3.02
CA GLN A 15 -3.80 -6.66 3.52
C GLN A 15 -2.43 -6.01 3.74
N GLY A 16 -1.89 -5.45 2.69
CA GLY A 16 -0.62 -4.72 2.69
C GLY A 16 -0.77 -3.41 1.91
N GLU A 17 0.24 -2.57 1.98
CA GLU A 17 0.35 -1.46 1.05
C GLU A 17 0.62 -2.01 -0.35
N SER A 18 -0.07 -1.47 -1.34
CA SER A 18 0.14 -1.79 -2.75
C SER A 18 0.75 -0.59 -3.44
N VAL A 19 1.76 -0.81 -4.27
CA VAL A 19 2.37 0.25 -5.07
C VAL A 19 1.92 0.10 -6.50
N LEU A 20 1.30 1.14 -7.04
CA LEU A 20 1.03 1.26 -8.47
C LEU A 20 2.13 2.11 -9.11
N GLN A 21 2.50 1.78 -10.32
CA GLN A 21 3.50 2.52 -11.07
C GLN A 21 3.16 2.62 -12.54
N GLY A 22 3.71 3.64 -13.18
CA GLY A 22 3.54 3.86 -14.61
C GLY A 22 4.54 4.87 -15.15
N LEU A 23 4.67 4.90 -16.47
CA LEU A 23 5.42 5.92 -17.17
C LEU A 23 4.48 7.08 -17.51
N GLY A 24 4.92 8.30 -17.26
CA GLY A 24 4.20 9.52 -17.58
C GLY A 24 5.05 10.50 -18.35
N LEU A 25 4.37 11.46 -19.02
CA LEU A 25 5.00 12.62 -19.60
C LEU A 25 4.62 13.83 -18.75
N VAL A 26 5.62 14.64 -18.43
CA VAL A 26 5.43 15.98 -17.87
C VAL A 26 5.57 16.98 -18.98
N VAL A 27 4.63 17.90 -19.09
CA VAL A 27 4.59 18.94 -20.11
C VAL A 27 4.63 20.31 -19.48
N GLY A 28 4.90 21.35 -20.27
CA GLY A 28 4.87 22.73 -19.81
C GLY A 28 6.11 23.18 -19.02
N LEU A 29 7.20 22.41 -19.08
CA LEU A 29 8.48 22.78 -18.45
C LEU A 29 9.13 23.96 -19.19
N ASN A 30 9.70 24.89 -18.43
CA ASN A 30 10.33 26.09 -18.98
C ASN A 30 11.82 25.84 -19.30
N GLY A 31 12.08 25.01 -20.31
CA GLY A 31 13.44 24.69 -20.75
C GLY A 31 14.22 23.75 -19.82
N THR A 32 13.56 23.14 -18.84
CA THR A 32 14.19 22.23 -17.85
C THR A 32 13.87 20.76 -18.09
N GLY A 33 13.17 20.45 -19.18
CA GLY A 33 12.82 19.08 -19.60
C GLY A 33 14.00 18.28 -20.14
N ASP A 34 13.68 17.11 -20.68
CA ASP A 34 14.67 16.22 -21.27
C ASP A 34 15.30 16.87 -22.51
N GLY A 35 16.60 16.66 -22.73
CA GLY A 35 17.28 17.16 -23.92
C GLY A 35 16.77 16.48 -25.19
N GLY A 36 16.85 17.19 -26.33
CA GLY A 36 16.27 16.76 -27.60
C GLY A 36 16.84 15.48 -28.22
N ASP A 37 17.92 14.95 -27.69
CA ASP A 37 18.53 13.69 -28.17
C ASP A 37 17.95 12.43 -27.46
N GLU A 38 17.01 12.62 -26.51
CA GLU A 38 16.42 11.55 -25.72
C GLU A 38 15.27 10.82 -26.45
N ILE A 39 15.61 9.84 -27.29
CA ILE A 39 14.63 9.00 -28.02
C ILE A 39 13.58 8.39 -27.08
N ALA A 40 13.95 8.10 -25.83
CA ALA A 40 13.07 7.54 -24.83
C ALA A 40 11.89 8.47 -24.49
N THR A 41 12.09 9.78 -24.52
CA THR A 41 11.05 10.81 -24.29
C THR A 41 10.30 11.15 -25.58
N ILE A 42 10.99 11.21 -26.71
CA ILE A 42 10.44 11.58 -28.01
C ILE A 42 9.36 10.59 -28.48
N ARG A 43 9.59 9.29 -28.32
CA ARG A 43 8.64 8.25 -28.76
C ARG A 43 7.29 8.30 -28.04
N PRO A 44 7.22 8.35 -26.70
CA PRO A 44 5.96 8.52 -25.98
C PRO A 44 5.25 9.83 -26.34
N LEU A 45 5.99 10.93 -26.54
CA LEU A 45 5.44 12.20 -26.96
C LEU A 45 4.81 12.13 -28.36
N ALA A 46 5.49 11.51 -29.33
CA ALA A 46 4.97 11.31 -30.68
C ALA A 46 3.69 10.45 -30.66
N GLU A 47 3.65 9.39 -29.86
CA GLU A 47 2.47 8.55 -29.72
C GLU A 47 1.29 9.32 -29.07
N LEU A 48 1.56 10.17 -28.10
CA LEU A 48 0.57 11.05 -27.48
C LEU A 48 -0.02 12.03 -28.49
N LEU A 49 0.83 12.68 -29.29
CA LEU A 49 0.39 13.59 -30.36
C LEU A 49 -0.42 12.85 -31.42
N ARG A 50 0.00 11.64 -31.80
CA ARG A 50 -0.74 10.82 -32.74
C ARG A 50 -2.15 10.47 -32.23
N ARG A 51 -2.30 10.15 -30.94
CA ARG A 51 -3.60 9.87 -30.31
C ARG A 51 -4.52 11.08 -30.27
N ASN A 52 -3.96 12.28 -30.22
CA ASN A 52 -4.72 13.52 -30.28
C ASN A 52 -4.90 14.08 -31.69
N GLU A 53 -4.77 13.23 -32.72
CA GLU A 53 -4.94 13.59 -34.13
C GLU A 53 -3.97 14.69 -34.62
N MET A 54 -2.81 14.83 -33.96
CA MET A 54 -1.74 15.77 -34.28
C MET A 54 -0.44 14.99 -34.62
N PRO A 55 -0.41 14.21 -35.71
CA PRO A 55 0.76 13.40 -36.03
C PRO A 55 1.93 14.33 -36.44
N VAL A 56 3.12 14.02 -35.92
CA VAL A 56 4.37 14.67 -36.32
C VAL A 56 4.93 14.00 -37.56
N SER A 57 5.44 14.78 -38.49
CA SER A 57 5.99 14.28 -39.75
C SER A 57 7.32 13.57 -39.55
N SER A 58 8.12 14.01 -38.56
CA SER A 58 9.36 13.34 -38.14
C SER A 58 9.60 13.48 -36.65
N LEU A 59 10.36 12.53 -36.04
CA LEU A 59 10.76 12.63 -34.63
C LEU A 59 11.74 13.79 -34.38
N GLU A 60 12.44 14.25 -35.41
CA GLU A 60 13.39 15.37 -35.35
C GLU A 60 12.68 16.71 -35.04
N GLU A 61 11.39 16.85 -35.42
CA GLU A 61 10.59 18.02 -35.08
C GLU A 61 10.38 18.15 -33.56
N LEU A 62 10.47 17.02 -32.83
CA LEU A 62 10.34 16.98 -31.37
C LEU A 62 11.69 17.08 -30.65
N ALA A 63 12.81 17.05 -31.41
CA ALA A 63 14.16 17.03 -30.83
C ALA A 63 14.53 18.27 -30.01
N ASN A 64 13.78 19.36 -30.11
CA ASN A 64 13.99 20.58 -29.31
C ASN A 64 12.95 20.77 -28.19
N ALA A 65 12.24 19.70 -27.83
CA ALA A 65 11.16 19.78 -26.85
C ALA A 65 11.67 19.76 -25.40
N ASN A 66 12.54 20.72 -25.02
CA ASN A 66 13.00 20.92 -23.63
C ASN A 66 11.87 21.30 -22.65
N SER A 67 10.64 21.32 -23.13
CA SER A 67 9.44 21.58 -22.32
C SER A 67 8.77 20.29 -21.84
N VAL A 68 9.33 19.11 -22.14
CA VAL A 68 8.76 17.81 -21.82
C VAL A 68 9.79 16.94 -21.10
N ALA A 69 9.35 16.12 -20.15
CA ALA A 69 10.17 15.15 -19.45
C ALA A 69 9.47 13.79 -19.34
N LEU A 70 10.22 12.70 -19.52
CA LEU A 70 9.77 11.36 -19.19
C LEU A 70 9.95 11.09 -17.70
N VAL A 71 8.91 10.61 -17.05
CA VAL A 71 8.91 10.42 -15.59
C VAL A 71 8.38 9.06 -15.20
N MET A 72 8.85 8.57 -14.06
CA MET A 72 8.22 7.49 -13.32
C MET A 72 7.16 8.09 -12.40
N VAL A 73 5.97 7.55 -12.47
CA VAL A 73 4.85 7.90 -11.58
C VAL A 73 4.58 6.74 -10.65
N THR A 74 4.56 6.99 -9.35
CA THR A 74 4.27 5.98 -8.33
C THR A 74 3.15 6.46 -7.42
N CYS A 75 2.29 5.52 -7.02
CA CYS A 75 1.22 5.75 -6.05
C CYS A 75 1.19 4.62 -5.04
N THR A 76 1.19 4.97 -3.75
CA THR A 76 1.05 3.99 -2.68
C THR A 76 -0.40 3.94 -2.22
N ILE A 77 -1.01 2.77 -2.37
CA ILE A 77 -2.36 2.49 -1.89
C ILE A 77 -2.27 1.96 -0.46
N PRO A 78 -3.03 2.52 0.49
CA PRO A 78 -2.99 2.12 1.88
C PRO A 78 -3.48 0.68 2.11
N ARG A 79 -3.20 0.13 3.29
CA ARG A 79 -3.63 -1.22 3.69
C ARG A 79 -5.15 -1.44 3.65
N ALA A 80 -5.92 -0.37 3.75
CA ALA A 80 -7.38 -0.43 3.63
C ALA A 80 -7.87 -0.76 2.20
N GLY A 81 -6.94 -0.76 1.23
CA GLY A 81 -7.28 -0.90 -0.17
C GLY A 81 -7.77 0.41 -0.78
N ALA A 82 -8.40 0.32 -1.93
CA ALA A 82 -8.98 1.46 -2.64
C ALA A 82 -10.23 1.04 -3.41
N GLN A 83 -11.21 1.92 -3.49
CA GLN A 83 -12.39 1.76 -4.29
C GLN A 83 -12.28 2.58 -5.59
N VAL A 84 -13.19 2.31 -6.53
CA VAL A 84 -13.30 3.15 -7.74
C VAL A 84 -13.59 4.59 -7.33
N ASP A 85 -13.00 5.54 -8.03
CA ASP A 85 -13.05 6.99 -7.79
C ASP A 85 -12.31 7.49 -6.54
N ASP A 86 -11.71 6.62 -5.72
CA ASP A 86 -10.77 7.09 -4.69
C ASP A 86 -9.61 7.84 -5.34
N THR A 87 -9.14 8.88 -4.63
CA THR A 87 -8.02 9.71 -5.08
C THR A 87 -6.85 9.66 -4.12
N PHE A 88 -5.64 9.58 -4.68
CA PHE A 88 -4.38 9.53 -3.93
C PHE A 88 -3.36 10.50 -4.53
N ASP A 89 -2.30 10.75 -3.79
CA ASP A 89 -1.16 11.52 -4.29
C ASP A 89 -0.30 10.65 -5.20
N ALA A 90 0.23 11.26 -6.26
CA ALA A 90 1.22 10.63 -7.11
C ALA A 90 2.60 11.23 -6.81
N LYS A 91 3.59 10.38 -6.57
CA LYS A 91 5.00 10.78 -6.60
C LYS A 91 5.52 10.66 -8.02
N VAL A 92 6.19 11.71 -8.50
CA VAL A 92 6.73 11.81 -9.84
C VAL A 92 8.24 12.01 -9.75
N SER A 93 9.01 11.25 -10.50
CA SER A 93 10.47 11.37 -10.56
C SER A 93 10.97 11.28 -12.00
N VAL A 94 11.93 12.13 -12.34
CA VAL A 94 12.56 12.16 -13.66
C VAL A 94 13.28 10.83 -13.92
N LEU A 95 13.18 10.33 -15.15
CA LEU A 95 13.89 9.13 -15.61
C LEU A 95 15.12 9.44 -16.48
N ASN A 96 15.11 10.58 -17.15
CA ASN A 96 16.17 10.95 -18.07
C ASN A 96 16.94 12.19 -17.57
N SER A 97 17.13 13.17 -18.43
CA SER A 97 18.06 14.30 -18.24
C SER A 97 17.37 15.58 -17.75
N ALA A 98 16.07 15.60 -17.55
CA ALA A 98 15.37 16.79 -17.06
C ALA A 98 15.95 17.30 -15.74
N SER A 99 16.25 18.58 -15.69
CA SER A 99 16.91 19.20 -14.54
C SER A 99 15.91 19.68 -13.46
N SER A 100 14.64 19.88 -13.83
CA SER A 100 13.59 20.28 -12.90
C SER A 100 12.20 20.00 -13.46
N LEU A 101 11.28 19.59 -12.58
CA LEU A 101 9.85 19.41 -12.87
C LEU A 101 9.01 20.64 -12.45
N ARG A 102 9.64 21.70 -11.98
CA ARG A 102 8.95 22.91 -11.48
C ARG A 102 8.07 23.52 -12.57
N GLY A 103 6.81 23.79 -12.23
CA GLY A 103 5.82 24.38 -13.14
C GLY A 103 5.27 23.43 -14.20
N GLY A 104 5.73 22.17 -14.20
CA GLY A 104 5.24 21.16 -15.11
C GLY A 104 3.90 20.56 -14.70
N GLU A 105 3.20 20.00 -15.67
CA GLU A 105 1.95 19.27 -15.49
C GLU A 105 2.12 17.82 -15.97
N LEU A 106 1.77 16.87 -15.12
CA LEU A 106 1.74 15.46 -15.47
C LEU A 106 0.56 15.21 -16.42
N TYR A 107 0.86 14.81 -17.64
CA TYR A 107 -0.14 14.33 -18.58
C TYR A 107 -0.67 12.97 -18.13
N ILE A 108 -1.91 12.65 -18.52
CA ILE A 108 -2.59 11.44 -18.09
C ILE A 108 -1.71 10.19 -18.27
N ALA A 109 -1.37 9.52 -17.17
CA ALA A 109 -0.51 8.36 -17.13
C ALA A 109 -1.26 7.17 -16.52
N PRO A 110 -1.29 6.00 -17.20
CA PRO A 110 -1.87 4.79 -16.64
C PRO A 110 -0.94 4.22 -15.56
N LEU A 111 -1.52 3.83 -14.42
CA LEU A 111 -0.83 3.16 -13.32
C LEU A 111 -1.25 1.69 -13.24
N THR A 112 -0.26 0.82 -13.20
CA THR A 112 -0.42 -0.64 -13.17
C THR A 112 0.24 -1.24 -11.93
N ASP A 113 -0.10 -2.47 -11.61
CA ASP A 113 0.69 -3.31 -10.70
C ASP A 113 2.11 -3.48 -11.30
N PRO A 114 3.19 -3.46 -10.48
CA PRO A 114 4.57 -3.61 -10.96
C PRO A 114 4.87 -4.90 -11.73
N ARG A 115 3.98 -5.88 -11.66
CA ARG A 115 4.17 -7.16 -12.38
C ARG A 115 3.98 -6.99 -13.89
N PRO A 116 4.77 -7.67 -14.72
CA PRO A 116 4.64 -7.60 -16.17
C PRO A 116 3.23 -7.96 -16.65
N GLY A 117 2.67 -7.13 -17.54
CA GLY A 117 1.32 -7.34 -18.08
C GLY A 117 0.18 -6.99 -17.08
N GLY A 118 0.49 -6.26 -16.02
CA GLY A 118 -0.49 -5.82 -15.03
C GLY A 118 -1.63 -4.99 -15.65
N ALA A 119 -2.83 -5.16 -15.12
CA ALA A 119 -3.97 -4.34 -15.52
C ALA A 119 -3.78 -2.89 -15.04
N VAL A 120 -4.41 -1.93 -15.75
CA VAL A 120 -4.49 -0.55 -15.30
C VAL A 120 -5.49 -0.47 -14.15
N TYR A 121 -5.04 0.02 -12.99
CA TYR A 121 -5.84 0.23 -11.79
C TYR A 121 -6.22 1.69 -11.57
N ALA A 122 -5.39 2.63 -12.04
CA ALA A 122 -5.61 4.05 -11.85
C ALA A 122 -5.04 4.85 -13.02
N PHE A 123 -5.46 6.11 -13.11
CA PHE A 123 -4.80 7.12 -13.95
C PHE A 123 -4.30 8.25 -13.05
N ALA A 124 -3.13 8.79 -13.41
CA ALA A 124 -2.52 9.94 -12.74
C ALA A 124 -2.44 11.13 -13.69
N GLN A 125 -2.78 12.32 -13.21
CA GLN A 125 -2.64 13.59 -13.95
C GLN A 125 -2.67 14.79 -12.99
N GLY A 126 -2.13 15.93 -13.42
CA GLY A 126 -2.26 17.21 -12.72
C GLY A 126 -0.95 17.94 -12.51
N SER A 127 -1.04 19.11 -11.88
CA SER A 127 0.10 19.99 -11.66
C SER A 127 1.06 19.43 -10.62
N ILE A 128 2.37 19.55 -10.90
CA ILE A 128 3.42 19.02 -10.03
C ILE A 128 3.81 20.09 -9.00
N VAL A 129 3.87 19.66 -7.75
CA VAL A 129 4.39 20.43 -6.62
C VAL A 129 5.76 19.87 -6.22
N ILE A 130 6.77 20.72 -6.19
CA ILE A 130 8.11 20.35 -5.68
C ILE A 130 8.12 20.59 -4.18
N GLU A 131 8.33 19.52 -3.39
CA GLU A 131 8.37 19.61 -1.93
C GLU A 131 9.77 19.97 -1.41
N ASP A 132 10.81 19.51 -2.08
CA ASP A 132 12.19 19.77 -1.75
C ASP A 132 12.85 20.54 -2.91
N GLU A 133 13.17 21.81 -2.65
CA GLU A 133 13.78 22.69 -3.65
C GLU A 133 15.20 22.30 -4.04
N GLU A 134 15.89 21.52 -3.20
CA GLU A 134 17.23 20.98 -3.48
C GLU A 134 17.17 19.79 -4.45
N VAL A 135 15.97 19.13 -4.56
CA VAL A 135 15.74 17.97 -5.43
C VAL A 135 14.57 18.25 -6.39
N PRO A 136 14.69 19.22 -7.31
CA PRO A 136 13.61 19.65 -8.19
C PRO A 136 13.23 18.62 -9.26
N THR A 137 13.93 17.49 -9.32
CA THR A 137 13.66 16.35 -10.22
C THR A 137 12.62 15.38 -9.65
N VAL A 138 12.17 15.60 -8.42
CA VAL A 138 11.12 14.83 -7.74
C VAL A 138 10.03 15.79 -7.29
N GLY A 139 8.78 15.37 -7.51
CA GLY A 139 7.62 16.15 -7.07
C GLY A 139 6.43 15.26 -6.75
N VAL A 140 5.37 15.90 -6.31
CA VAL A 140 4.10 15.26 -5.97
C VAL A 140 2.97 15.91 -6.75
N VAL A 141 2.04 15.12 -7.25
CA VAL A 141 0.76 15.60 -7.78
C VAL A 141 -0.30 15.30 -6.73
N PRO A 142 -0.71 16.31 -5.93
CA PRO A 142 -1.67 16.11 -4.85
C PRO A 142 -3.02 15.65 -5.41
N ARG A 143 -3.54 14.52 -4.90
CA ARG A 143 -4.79 13.91 -5.34
C ARG A 143 -4.87 13.68 -6.86
N GLY A 144 -3.73 13.57 -7.52
CA GLY A 144 -3.62 13.42 -8.97
C GLY A 144 -3.95 12.02 -9.49
N VAL A 145 -3.95 11.02 -8.62
CA VAL A 145 -4.33 9.64 -8.98
C VAL A 145 -5.82 9.45 -8.74
N ARG A 146 -6.50 8.86 -9.73
CA ARG A 146 -7.89 8.40 -9.61
C ARG A 146 -7.96 6.92 -9.91
N MET A 147 -8.56 6.15 -9.00
CA MET A 147 -8.77 4.72 -9.17
C MET A 147 -9.87 4.43 -10.18
N VAL A 148 -9.64 3.48 -11.09
CA VAL A 148 -10.63 2.97 -12.06
C VAL A 148 -10.96 1.49 -11.84
N ARG A 149 -10.18 0.82 -11.01
CA ARG A 149 -10.44 -0.54 -10.53
C ARG A 149 -10.17 -0.62 -9.04
N PRO A 150 -10.98 -1.35 -8.27
CA PRO A 150 -10.75 -1.48 -6.84
C PRO A 150 -9.53 -2.36 -6.56
N ILE A 151 -8.84 -2.06 -5.47
CA ILE A 151 -7.84 -2.93 -4.84
C ILE A 151 -8.46 -3.40 -3.53
N GLN A 152 -8.98 -4.62 -3.52
CA GLN A 152 -9.63 -5.21 -2.36
C GLN A 152 -8.59 -5.87 -1.46
N THR A 153 -8.66 -5.58 -0.18
CA THR A 153 -7.84 -6.18 0.87
C THR A 153 -8.68 -6.97 1.87
N THR A 154 -10.00 -7.03 1.63
CA THR A 154 -10.93 -7.80 2.45
C THR A 154 -10.80 -9.28 2.12
N PRO A 155 -10.79 -10.16 3.12
CA PRO A 155 -10.74 -11.61 2.88
C PRO A 155 -12.00 -12.07 2.13
N SER A 156 -11.86 -13.13 1.34
CA SER A 156 -12.98 -13.78 0.67
C SER A 156 -13.91 -14.44 1.70
N ILE A 157 -15.21 -14.36 1.45
CA ILE A 157 -16.26 -14.98 2.26
C ILE A 157 -16.21 -16.52 2.15
N ASP A 158 -15.53 -17.06 1.13
CA ASP A 158 -15.53 -18.49 0.80
C ASP A 158 -14.64 -19.32 1.74
N GLY A 159 -15.16 -19.62 2.91
CA GLY A 159 -14.74 -20.73 3.75
C GLY A 159 -13.63 -20.45 4.75
N ALA A 160 -12.48 -19.90 4.38
CA ALA A 160 -11.38 -19.67 5.32
C ALA A 160 -10.49 -18.48 4.89
N PHE A 161 -9.92 -17.79 5.86
CA PHE A 161 -8.94 -16.72 5.66
C PHE A 161 -7.83 -16.78 6.71
N ASP A 162 -6.71 -16.13 6.42
CA ASP A 162 -5.55 -16.13 7.29
C ASP A 162 -5.35 -14.77 7.94
N LEU A 163 -5.16 -14.78 9.26
CA LEU A 163 -4.63 -13.67 10.05
C LEU A 163 -3.13 -13.78 10.14
N ILE A 164 -2.43 -12.73 9.80
CA ILE A 164 -0.96 -12.65 9.85
C ILE A 164 -0.56 -11.77 11.01
N LEU A 165 0.17 -12.30 11.98
CA LEU A 165 0.72 -11.51 13.08
C LEU A 165 1.76 -10.52 12.56
N ASP A 166 1.78 -9.35 13.16
CA ASP A 166 2.86 -8.40 12.94
C ASP A 166 4.20 -9.02 13.36
N ALA A 167 5.25 -8.73 12.61
CA ALA A 167 6.56 -9.36 12.76
C ALA A 167 7.13 -9.25 14.18
N TRP A 168 6.78 -8.18 14.90
CA TRP A 168 7.21 -7.94 16.29
C TRP A 168 6.63 -8.94 17.30
N TYR A 169 5.49 -9.53 16.98
CA TYR A 169 4.78 -10.49 17.84
C TYR A 169 4.88 -11.93 17.33
N ALA A 170 5.67 -12.17 16.28
CA ALA A 170 5.84 -13.48 15.69
C ALA A 170 6.37 -14.50 16.70
N GLY A 171 5.76 -15.67 16.73
CA GLY A 171 6.15 -16.77 17.61
C GLY A 171 5.04 -17.79 17.79
N TRP A 172 5.43 -19.04 17.97
CA TRP A 172 4.48 -20.16 18.18
C TRP A 172 3.59 -19.95 19.41
N THR A 173 4.13 -19.34 20.48
CA THR A 173 3.36 -19.02 21.69
C THR A 173 2.30 -17.97 21.41
N SER A 174 2.66 -16.91 20.67
CA SER A 174 1.75 -15.83 20.31
C SER A 174 0.60 -16.29 19.43
N THR A 175 0.92 -17.07 18.37
CA THR A 175 -0.10 -17.60 17.44
C THR A 175 -1.02 -18.60 18.14
N SER A 176 -0.45 -19.49 18.96
CA SER A 176 -1.24 -20.46 19.74
C SER A 176 -2.17 -19.78 20.74
N TYR A 177 -1.67 -18.74 21.42
CA TYR A 177 -2.48 -17.98 22.38
C TYR A 177 -3.62 -17.24 21.67
N ILE A 178 -3.35 -16.55 20.56
CA ILE A 178 -4.40 -15.85 19.78
C ILE A 178 -5.45 -16.85 19.28
N ALA A 179 -5.02 -17.97 18.71
CA ALA A 179 -5.94 -19.02 18.24
C ALA A 179 -6.81 -19.58 19.37
N SER A 180 -6.24 -19.79 20.55
CA SER A 180 -6.99 -20.24 21.73
C SER A 180 -8.02 -19.20 22.16
N GLN A 181 -7.62 -17.93 22.29
CA GLN A 181 -8.54 -16.87 22.71
C GLN A 181 -9.72 -16.68 21.75
N ILE A 182 -9.46 -16.77 20.43
CA ILE A 182 -10.54 -16.71 19.42
C ILE A 182 -11.47 -17.91 19.58
N ASN A 183 -10.94 -19.12 19.72
CA ASN A 183 -11.77 -20.31 19.90
C ASN A 183 -12.58 -20.27 21.20
N ASP A 184 -11.96 -19.84 22.29
CA ASP A 184 -12.63 -19.75 23.59
C ASP A 184 -13.75 -18.72 23.58
N SER A 185 -13.52 -17.55 22.95
CA SER A 185 -14.53 -16.50 22.80
C SER A 185 -15.71 -16.99 21.95
N TYR A 186 -15.44 -17.62 20.82
CA TYR A 186 -16.47 -18.13 19.91
C TYR A 186 -17.30 -19.27 20.53
N HIS A 187 -16.66 -20.19 21.25
CA HIS A 187 -17.37 -21.30 21.88
C HIS A 187 -18.27 -20.88 23.05
N LEU A 188 -17.87 -19.85 23.79
CA LEU A 188 -18.67 -19.34 24.90
C LEU A 188 -19.98 -18.73 24.39
N ASP A 189 -19.96 -18.10 23.25
CA ASP A 189 -21.09 -17.35 22.73
C ASP A 189 -22.05 -18.19 21.88
N THR A 190 -21.60 -19.28 21.25
CA THR A 190 -22.41 -20.00 20.27
C THR A 190 -22.70 -21.46 20.64
N ASN A 191 -21.68 -22.31 20.76
CA ASN A 191 -21.88 -23.74 21.04
C ASN A 191 -20.58 -24.41 21.54
N PRO A 192 -20.56 -24.97 22.76
CA PRO A 192 -19.37 -25.65 23.30
C PRO A 192 -18.90 -26.86 22.49
N ALA A 193 -19.77 -27.45 21.67
CA ALA A 193 -19.45 -28.60 20.82
C ALA A 193 -19.02 -28.21 19.40
N ALA A 194 -18.95 -26.92 19.07
CA ALA A 194 -18.57 -26.45 17.76
C ALA A 194 -17.10 -26.76 17.43
N GLU A 195 -16.82 -27.02 16.16
CA GLU A 195 -15.46 -27.24 15.69
C GLU A 195 -14.62 -25.96 15.85
N ARG A 196 -13.34 -26.11 16.22
CA ARG A 196 -12.40 -24.99 16.37
C ARG A 196 -12.31 -24.19 15.07
N ILE A 197 -12.64 -22.91 15.13
CA ILE A 197 -12.60 -22.00 13.97
C ILE A 197 -11.21 -21.45 13.70
N ALA A 198 -10.34 -21.34 14.72
CA ALA A 198 -8.99 -20.83 14.60
C ALA A 198 -7.96 -21.94 14.72
N LYS A 199 -7.07 -22.07 13.74
CA LYS A 199 -5.97 -23.06 13.70
C LYS A 199 -4.64 -22.36 13.40
N VAL A 200 -3.59 -22.70 14.16
CA VAL A 200 -2.22 -22.22 13.89
C VAL A 200 -1.67 -22.93 12.66
N ILE A 201 -1.15 -22.17 11.70
CA ILE A 201 -0.50 -22.68 10.48
C ILE A 201 1.03 -22.63 10.64
N ASP A 202 1.54 -21.48 11.11
CA ASP A 202 2.96 -21.26 11.38
C ASP A 202 3.13 -20.24 12.52
N ASP A 203 4.36 -19.81 12.80
CA ASP A 203 4.71 -18.88 13.87
C ASP A 203 4.16 -17.46 13.68
N ARG A 204 3.52 -17.19 12.54
CA ARG A 204 2.94 -15.87 12.21
C ARG A 204 1.51 -15.95 11.68
N THR A 205 1.01 -17.14 11.36
CA THR A 205 -0.25 -17.31 10.65
C THR A 205 -1.26 -18.10 11.47
N VAL A 206 -2.41 -17.52 11.68
CA VAL A 206 -3.60 -18.17 12.24
C VAL A 206 -4.66 -18.23 11.15
N ARG A 207 -5.07 -19.44 10.76
CA ARG A 207 -6.17 -19.66 9.81
C ARG A 207 -7.49 -19.68 10.54
N LEU A 208 -8.44 -18.91 10.03
CA LEU A 208 -9.81 -18.90 10.49
C LEU A 208 -10.71 -19.54 9.45
N THR A 209 -11.53 -20.50 9.91
CA THR A 209 -12.59 -21.10 9.10
C THR A 209 -13.91 -20.41 9.46
N VAL A 210 -14.61 -19.90 8.47
CA VAL A 210 -15.91 -19.24 8.65
C VAL A 210 -17.00 -20.31 8.76
N PRO A 211 -17.70 -20.41 9.90
CA PRO A 211 -18.83 -21.33 10.03
C PRO A 211 -19.90 -21.06 8.97
N PRO A 212 -20.60 -22.08 8.47
CA PRO A 212 -21.63 -21.90 7.46
C PRO A 212 -22.72 -20.92 7.86
N GLU A 213 -23.10 -20.91 9.15
CA GLU A 213 -24.10 -20.00 9.74
C GLU A 213 -23.66 -18.53 9.77
N GLU A 214 -22.34 -18.27 9.81
CA GLU A 214 -21.78 -16.92 9.88
C GLU A 214 -21.49 -16.31 8.49
N ARG A 215 -21.71 -17.06 7.42
CA ARG A 215 -21.42 -16.57 6.06
C ARG A 215 -22.34 -15.44 5.64
N GLU A 216 -23.60 -15.46 6.06
CA GLU A 216 -24.55 -14.38 5.78
C GLU A 216 -24.25 -13.13 6.61
N THR A 217 -23.65 -13.29 7.80
CA THR A 217 -23.29 -12.22 8.73
C THR A 217 -21.77 -12.01 8.83
N PHE A 218 -21.04 -12.31 7.76
CA PHE A 218 -19.58 -12.34 7.71
C PHE A 218 -18.90 -11.09 8.29
N ALA A 219 -19.45 -9.90 8.04
CA ALA A 219 -18.91 -8.65 8.58
C ALA A 219 -19.00 -8.59 10.13
N ALA A 220 -20.11 -9.10 10.70
CA ALA A 220 -20.28 -9.19 12.15
C ALA A 220 -19.32 -10.22 12.74
N PHE A 221 -19.20 -11.39 12.13
CA PHE A 221 -18.25 -12.42 12.52
C PHE A 221 -16.80 -11.92 12.55
N ILE A 222 -16.34 -11.23 11.49
CA ILE A 222 -14.99 -10.62 11.48
C ILE A 222 -14.85 -9.59 12.60
N SER A 223 -15.86 -8.74 12.78
CA SER A 223 -15.83 -7.70 13.83
C SER A 223 -15.66 -8.31 15.21
N GLU A 224 -16.38 -9.38 15.51
CA GLU A 224 -16.32 -10.12 16.77
C GLU A 224 -14.92 -10.75 16.98
N VAL A 225 -14.44 -11.50 16.00
CA VAL A 225 -13.09 -12.08 16.05
C VAL A 225 -12.02 -11.01 16.29
N MET A 226 -12.11 -9.87 15.59
CA MET A 226 -11.13 -8.79 15.71
C MET A 226 -11.21 -8.05 17.06
N GLN A 227 -12.35 -8.11 17.74
CA GLN A 227 -12.56 -7.52 19.07
C GLN A 227 -12.22 -8.48 20.22
N THR A 228 -11.89 -9.74 19.95
CA THR A 228 -11.48 -10.70 20.98
C THR A 228 -10.35 -10.13 21.84
N PRO A 229 -10.53 -10.09 23.19
CA PRO A 229 -9.54 -9.50 24.09
C PRO A 229 -8.24 -10.32 24.10
N ILE A 230 -7.10 -9.62 24.03
CA ILE A 230 -5.77 -10.22 24.06
C ILE A 230 -4.94 -9.59 25.17
N ASN A 231 -4.24 -10.44 25.94
CA ASN A 231 -3.24 -9.97 26.89
C ASN A 231 -1.83 -10.14 26.27
N PRO A 232 -1.15 -9.07 25.83
CA PRO A 232 0.17 -9.18 25.18
C PRO A 232 1.25 -9.81 26.04
N ARG A 233 1.09 -9.81 27.37
CA ARG A 233 2.03 -10.44 28.32
C ARG A 233 2.10 -11.97 28.13
N GLN A 234 1.07 -12.57 27.57
CA GLN A 234 0.99 -14.00 27.28
C GLN A 234 1.74 -14.42 26.00
N PHE A 235 2.23 -13.48 25.22
CA PHE A 235 3.00 -13.81 24.00
C PHE A 235 4.37 -14.40 24.29
N GLY A 236 4.86 -14.29 25.54
CA GLY A 236 6.18 -14.84 25.92
C GLY A 236 7.35 -14.18 25.18
N LEU A 237 7.15 -12.96 24.68
CA LEU A 237 8.18 -12.24 23.96
C LEU A 237 9.29 -11.78 24.91
N PRO A 238 10.57 -11.81 24.47
CA PRO A 238 11.65 -11.25 25.25
C PRO A 238 11.41 -9.74 25.46
N ALA A 239 11.89 -9.24 26.62
CA ALA A 239 11.86 -7.81 26.87
C ALA A 239 12.69 -7.07 25.80
N MET A 240 12.07 -6.11 25.12
CA MET A 240 12.73 -5.34 24.07
C MET A 240 12.66 -3.84 24.40
N VAL A 241 13.79 -3.17 24.20
CA VAL A 241 13.88 -1.72 24.31
C VAL A 241 14.10 -1.17 22.91
N VAL A 242 13.14 -0.42 22.39
CA VAL A 242 13.27 0.27 21.12
C VAL A 242 13.50 1.75 21.39
N ALA A 243 14.68 2.24 21.04
CA ALA A 243 15.02 3.65 21.09
C ALA A 243 14.90 4.26 19.68
N ASN A 244 13.99 5.22 19.54
CA ASN A 244 13.92 6.03 18.32
C ASN A 244 14.82 7.25 18.50
N THR A 245 16.00 7.21 17.90
CA THR A 245 17.01 8.27 18.00
C THR A 245 16.58 9.59 17.33
N ARG A 246 15.62 9.53 16.40
CA ARG A 246 15.13 10.73 15.71
C ARG A 246 14.11 11.50 16.53
N THR A 247 13.27 10.81 17.32
CA THR A 247 12.22 11.44 18.15
C THR A 247 12.58 11.48 19.64
N GLY A 248 13.68 10.86 20.05
CA GLY A 248 14.09 10.73 21.44
C GLY A 248 13.18 9.85 22.30
N SER A 249 12.28 9.09 21.68
CA SER A 249 11.34 8.23 22.41
C SER A 249 11.93 6.84 22.64
N ILE A 250 11.75 6.33 23.86
CA ILE A 250 12.14 4.97 24.26
C ILE A 250 10.86 4.20 24.58
N VAL A 251 10.63 3.10 23.88
CA VAL A 251 9.54 2.17 24.16
C VAL A 251 10.13 0.90 24.75
N VAL A 252 9.71 0.56 25.97
CA VAL A 252 10.10 -0.68 26.64
C VAL A 252 8.90 -1.62 26.65
N THR A 253 9.04 -2.78 26.01
CA THR A 253 8.04 -3.85 26.02
C THR A 253 8.60 -5.06 26.78
N GLY A 254 7.76 -5.72 27.58
CA GLY A 254 8.11 -6.91 28.35
C GLY A 254 8.42 -6.63 29.84
N SER A 255 8.61 -7.71 30.61
CA SER A 255 8.90 -7.68 32.06
C SER A 255 10.41 -7.62 32.33
N GLY A 256 11.12 -6.65 31.74
CA GLY A 256 12.54 -6.42 32.02
C GLY A 256 12.73 -5.66 33.32
N ARG A 257 13.64 -6.15 34.21
CA ARG A 257 14.21 -5.35 35.30
C ARG A 257 15.37 -4.54 34.73
N LEU A 258 15.28 -3.23 34.80
CA LEU A 258 16.45 -2.38 34.62
C LEU A 258 17.31 -2.53 35.87
N SER A 259 18.52 -3.05 35.74
CA SER A 259 19.53 -2.91 36.78
C SER A 259 20.06 -1.48 36.79
N PRO A 260 20.31 -0.92 37.98
CA PRO A 260 20.90 0.41 38.09
C PRO A 260 22.32 0.46 37.57
#